data_529a061f3fc02b291c59edf0188d1208
#
_entry.id   529a061f3fc02b291c59edf0188d1208
#
_cell.length_a   1.000
_cell.length_b   1.000
_cell.length_c   1.000
_cell.angle_alpha   90.00
_cell.angle_beta   90.00
_cell.angle_gamma   90.00
#
_symmetry.space_group_name_H-M   'P 1'
#
loop_
_entity.id
_entity.type
_entity.pdbx_description
1 polymer ?
#
loop_
_entity_poly.entity_id
_entity_poly.type
_entity_poly.pdbx_seq_one_letter_code
_entity_poly.pdbx_strand_id
1 'polypeptide(L)' 'VWEVLTRRFESRLIQAALANTHGRRIEAAHKLGIGRNTITRKIQELNLE' A
#
# COMPACT_ATOMS: atom_id res chain seq x y z
N VAL A 1 14.61 12.85 -5.73
CA VAL A 1 14.20 11.97 -6.83
C VAL A 1 13.87 10.57 -6.36
N TRP A 2 14.73 10.00 -5.52
CA TRP A 2 14.50 8.65 -4.99
C TRP A 2 13.17 8.55 -4.23
N GLU A 3 12.92 9.50 -3.35
CA GLU A 3 11.71 9.47 -2.54
C GLU A 3 10.44 9.62 -3.38
N VAL A 4 10.48 10.48 -4.39
CA VAL A 4 9.33 10.69 -5.25
C VAL A 4 8.99 9.42 -6.02
N LEU A 5 10.00 8.79 -6.60
CA LEU A 5 9.80 7.56 -7.35
C LEU A 5 9.34 6.41 -6.45
N THR A 6 9.93 6.30 -5.27
CA THR A 6 9.57 5.26 -4.31
C THR A 6 8.12 5.42 -3.86
N ARG A 7 7.69 6.64 -3.57
CA ARG A 7 6.30 6.90 -3.17
C ARG A 7 5.32 6.53 -4.27
N ARG A 8 5.63 6.89 -5.51
CA ARG A 8 4.77 6.54 -6.65
C ARG A 8 4.65 5.05 -6.83
N PHE A 9 5.77 4.35 -6.70
CA PHE A 9 5.80 2.90 -6.81
C PHE A 9 4.98 2.24 -5.71
N GLU A 10 5.20 2.66 -4.47
CA GLU A 10 4.46 2.12 -3.33
C GLU A 10 2.97 2.41 -3.43
N SER A 11 2.61 3.63 -3.84
CA SER A 11 1.21 3.99 -4.00
C SER A 11 0.51 3.08 -4.99
N ARG A 12 1.14 2.82 -6.13
CA ARG A 12 0.56 1.95 -7.14
C ARG A 12 0.43 0.52 -6.67
N LEU A 13 1.44 0.01 -5.99
CA LEU A 13 1.39 -1.34 -5.43
C LEU A 13 0.26 -1.49 -4.43
N ILE A 14 0.14 -0.55 -3.52
CA ILE A 14 -0.87 -0.61 -2.48
C ILE A 14 -2.26 -0.47 -3.08
N GLN A 15 -2.44 0.47 -4.00
CA GLN A 15 -3.74 0.65 -4.66
C GLN A 15 -4.14 -0.60 -5.45
N ALA A 16 -3.20 -1.21 -6.16
CA ALA A 16 -3.48 -2.43 -6.89
C ALA A 16 -3.85 -3.57 -5.96
N ALA A 17 -3.13 -3.72 -4.85
CA ALA A 17 -3.42 -4.75 -3.86
C ALA A 17 -4.79 -4.53 -3.21
N LEU A 18 -5.12 -3.28 -2.88
CA LEU A 18 -6.42 -2.96 -2.31
C LEU A 18 -7.55 -3.23 -3.29
N ALA A 19 -7.34 -2.89 -4.56
CA ALA A 19 -8.33 -3.17 -5.59
C ALA A 19 -8.59 -4.66 -5.73
N ASN A 20 -7.53 -5.49 -5.68
CA ASN A 20 -7.65 -6.94 -5.78
C ASN A 20 -8.31 -7.57 -4.56
N THR A 21 -8.26 -6.91 -3.42
CA THR A 21 -8.83 -7.43 -2.18
C THR A 21 -10.10 -6.70 -1.76
N HIS A 22 -10.67 -5.90 -2.65
CA HIS A 22 -11.89 -5.12 -2.39
C HIS A 22 -11.74 -4.19 -1.18
N GLY A 23 -10.55 -3.60 -1.03
CA GLY A 23 -10.27 -2.67 0.03
C GLY A 23 -9.86 -3.29 1.35
N ARG A 24 -9.65 -4.59 1.39
CA ARG A 24 -9.25 -5.29 2.61
C ARG A 24 -7.76 -5.13 2.86
N ARG A 25 -7.40 -4.28 3.82
CA ARG A 25 -6.00 -3.96 4.09
C ARG A 25 -5.19 -5.16 4.52
N ILE A 26 -5.75 -6.01 5.36
CA ILE A 26 -5.03 -7.19 5.85
C ILE A 26 -4.66 -8.13 4.71
N GLU A 27 -5.60 -8.38 3.81
CA GLU A 27 -5.36 -9.24 2.66
C GLU A 27 -4.37 -8.59 1.68
N ALA A 28 -4.46 -7.28 1.49
CA ALA A 28 -3.52 -6.56 0.67
C ALA A 28 -2.10 -6.66 1.24
N ALA A 29 -1.96 -6.55 2.56
CA ALA A 29 -0.66 -6.70 3.20
C ALA A 29 -0.09 -8.10 2.98
N HIS A 30 -0.93 -9.13 3.06
CA HIS A 30 -0.50 -10.50 2.78
C HIS A 30 -0.01 -10.66 1.34
N LYS A 31 -0.72 -10.09 0.39
CA LYS A 31 -0.31 -10.17 -1.02
C LYS A 31 1.01 -9.48 -1.28
N LEU A 32 1.26 -8.37 -0.60
CA LEU A 32 2.50 -7.62 -0.74
C LEU A 32 3.64 -8.19 0.12
N GLY A 33 3.32 -9.10 1.03
CA GLY A 33 4.32 -9.69 1.91
C GLY A 33 4.79 -8.73 3.00
N ILE A 34 3.96 -7.79 3.40
CA ILE A 34 4.29 -6.83 4.45
C ILE A 34 3.34 -6.97 5.63
N GLY A 35 3.70 -6.37 6.75
CA GLY A 35 2.87 -6.43 7.94
C GLY A 35 1.65 -5.52 7.84
N ARG A 36 0.59 -5.90 8.57
CA ARG A 36 -0.65 -5.13 8.63
C ARG A 36 -0.40 -3.69 9.09
N ASN A 37 0.45 -3.52 10.07
CA ASN A 37 0.78 -2.18 10.57
C ASN A 37 1.53 -1.37 9.54
N THR A 38 2.39 -2.01 8.77
CA THR A 38 3.16 -1.35 7.72
C THR A 38 2.26 -0.81 6.63
N ILE A 39 1.31 -1.61 6.16
CA ILE A 39 0.41 -1.15 5.11
C ILE A 39 -0.51 -0.03 5.59
N THR A 40 -0.97 -0.10 6.82
CA THR A 40 -1.80 0.97 7.39
C THR A 40 -1.03 2.28 7.47
N ARG A 41 0.23 2.22 7.92
CA ARG A 41 1.09 3.41 7.97
C ARG A 41 1.31 3.99 6.58
N LYS A 42 1.59 3.14 5.60
CA LYS A 42 1.82 3.59 4.22
C LYS A 42 0.58 4.24 3.63
N ILE A 43 -0.58 3.68 3.87
CA ILE A 43 -1.83 4.26 3.40
C ILE A 43 -2.03 5.67 3.97
N GLN A 44 -1.72 5.86 5.23
CA GLN A 44 -1.83 7.16 5.86
C GLN A 44 -0.79 8.15 5.31
N GLU A 45 0.45 7.71 5.20
CA GLU A 45 1.54 8.56 4.69
C GLU A 45 1.30 9.00 3.26
N LEU A 46 0.74 8.12 2.44
CA LEU A 46 0.54 8.37 1.02
C LEU A 46 -0.85 8.91 0.69
N ASN A 47 -1.70 9.07 1.70
CA ASN A 47 -3.07 9.55 1.54
C ASN A 47 -3.87 8.73 0.54
N LEU A 48 -3.81 7.42 0.66
CA LEU A 48 -4.48 6.50 -0.26
C LEU A 48 -5.88 6.07 0.18
N GLU A 49 -6.40 6.67 1.23
CA GLU A 49 -7.75 6.37 1.69
C GLU A 49 -8.82 7.03 0.84
#